data_9b5e6b45c6f56bead936b0252b762f07
#
_entry.id   9b5e6b45c6f56bead936b0252b762f07
#
_cell.length_a   1.000
_cell.length_b   1.000
_cell.length_c   1.000
_cell.angle_alpha   90.00
_cell.angle_beta   90.00
_cell.angle_gamma   90.00
#
_symmetry.space_group_name_H-M   'P 1'
#
loop_
_entity.id
_entity.type
_entity.pdbx_description
1 polymer ?
#
loop_
_entity_poly.entity_id
_entity_poly.type
_entity_poly.pdbx_seq_one_letter_code
_entity_poly.pdbx_strand_id
1 'polypeptide(L)'
;MIEMKNISYSYSKNEGLAINDISLTIEEGSWVSILGHNGSGKSTLAKLLVGLIEPQSGEIIVDDLKLSSDTVGEIRKQIGIVFQNPDNQFVGVTVRRDIAFGLENRNVERLEMEKRVADCAKAVGLSDYLEREPYKLSGGEKQRVAIAGILALDSKYIIFDEATSMLDPDGVKDVIALIEHLRKNTNKTIITITHDLDLARKSDKILVFKNGQITASGTPSEIFKLGNVLTDSNLLVPFELQLYNAVSSDKELSKDNELMEALWQLGLMK
;
A
#
# COMPACT_ATOMS: atom_id res chain seq x y z
N MET A 1 13.47 -6.40 6.69
CA MET A 1 12.25 -7.03 7.21
C MET A 1 11.54 -6.08 8.17
N ILE A 2 10.20 -6.04 8.21
CA ILE A 2 9.41 -5.27 9.20
C ILE A 2 8.68 -6.26 10.10
N GLU A 3 8.81 -6.09 11.41
CA GLU A 3 8.10 -6.87 12.43
C GLU A 3 7.25 -5.95 13.31
N MET A 4 6.03 -6.33 13.56
CA MET A 4 5.15 -5.73 14.57
C MET A 4 4.76 -6.81 15.57
N LYS A 5 4.90 -6.53 16.87
CA LYS A 5 4.66 -7.51 17.94
C LYS A 5 3.68 -6.94 18.97
N ASN A 6 2.49 -7.53 19.05
CA ASN A 6 1.42 -7.21 20.01
C ASN A 6 1.06 -5.71 20.05
N ILE A 7 0.95 -5.09 18.88
CA ILE A 7 0.68 -3.67 18.73
C ILE A 7 -0.78 -3.37 19.06
N SER A 8 -0.99 -2.42 19.98
CA SER A 8 -2.29 -1.83 20.22
C SER A 8 -2.22 -0.31 20.24
N TYR A 9 -3.27 0.34 19.72
CA TYR A 9 -3.36 1.79 19.65
C TYR A 9 -4.80 2.28 19.68
N SER A 10 -5.05 3.38 20.41
CA SER A 10 -6.31 4.15 20.38
C SER A 10 -5.99 5.64 20.25
N TYR A 11 -6.80 6.39 19.50
CA TYR A 11 -6.66 7.84 19.38
C TYR A 11 -7.08 8.58 20.66
N SER A 12 -7.99 7.99 21.43
CA SER A 12 -8.52 8.58 22.65
C SER A 12 -8.79 7.50 23.70
N LYS A 13 -8.64 7.83 24.98
CA LYS A 13 -8.94 6.90 26.08
C LYS A 13 -10.41 6.45 26.13
N ASN A 14 -11.31 7.23 25.54
CA ASN A 14 -12.75 6.97 25.53
C ASN A 14 -13.23 6.31 24.24
N GLU A 15 -12.36 6.10 23.27
CA GLU A 15 -12.65 5.42 22.02
C GLU A 15 -12.11 3.98 22.07
N GLY A 16 -12.71 3.10 21.29
CA GLY A 16 -12.21 1.73 21.11
C GLY A 16 -10.81 1.71 20.47
N LEU A 17 -10.16 0.56 20.55
CA LEU A 17 -8.85 0.37 19.92
C LEU A 17 -8.97 0.47 18.39
N ALA A 18 -8.20 1.38 17.81
CA ALA A 18 -8.05 1.50 16.36
C ALA A 18 -7.15 0.39 15.80
N ILE A 19 -6.20 -0.09 16.61
CA ILE A 19 -5.37 -1.28 16.39
C ILE A 19 -5.42 -2.09 17.68
N ASN A 20 -5.70 -3.39 17.55
CA ASN A 20 -5.94 -4.27 18.69
C ASN A 20 -5.12 -5.56 18.57
N ASP A 21 -4.04 -5.63 19.34
CA ASP A 21 -3.13 -6.76 19.47
C ASP A 21 -2.66 -7.35 18.11
N ILE A 22 -2.11 -6.48 17.26
CA ILE A 22 -1.60 -6.89 15.95
C ILE A 22 -0.18 -7.38 16.05
N SER A 23 0.04 -8.60 15.53
CA SER A 23 1.38 -9.12 15.23
C SER A 23 1.45 -9.53 13.77
N LEU A 24 2.47 -9.02 13.06
CA LEU A 24 2.70 -9.33 11.65
C LEU A 24 4.18 -9.20 11.28
N THR A 25 4.57 -9.90 10.22
CA THR A 25 5.89 -9.81 9.61
C THR A 25 5.73 -9.53 8.12
N ILE A 26 6.50 -8.57 7.61
CA ILE A 26 6.61 -8.22 6.19
C ILE A 26 8.04 -8.52 5.77
N GLU A 27 8.19 -9.55 4.94
CA GLU A 27 9.47 -9.99 4.43
C GLU A 27 10.07 -8.96 3.46
N GLU A 28 11.40 -8.89 3.44
CA GLU A 28 12.11 -8.03 2.49
C GLU A 28 11.86 -8.47 1.04
N GLY A 29 11.67 -7.50 0.15
CA GLY A 29 11.41 -7.75 -1.27
C GLY A 29 10.03 -8.34 -1.55
N SER A 30 9.13 -8.48 -0.57
CA SER A 30 7.75 -8.93 -0.79
C SER A 30 6.81 -7.77 -1.15
N TRP A 31 5.70 -8.12 -1.79
CA TRP A 31 4.55 -7.22 -1.93
C TRP A 31 3.39 -7.71 -1.06
N VAL A 32 3.03 -6.94 -0.05
CA VAL A 32 1.95 -7.27 0.88
C VAL A 32 0.79 -6.30 0.70
N SER A 33 -0.42 -6.80 0.51
CA SER A 33 -1.64 -6.00 0.47
C SER A 33 -2.40 -6.09 1.79
N ILE A 34 -2.79 -4.94 2.32
CA ILE A 34 -3.61 -4.80 3.52
C ILE A 34 -5.01 -4.41 3.08
N LEU A 35 -5.93 -5.37 3.11
CA LEU A 35 -7.34 -5.21 2.73
C LEU A 35 -8.21 -4.90 3.94
N GLY A 36 -9.26 -4.11 3.75
CA GLY A 36 -10.29 -3.87 4.76
C GLY A 36 -11.15 -2.67 4.39
N HIS A 37 -12.33 -2.56 4.99
CA HIS A 37 -13.22 -1.41 4.79
C HIS A 37 -12.68 -0.12 5.39
N ASN A 38 -13.28 1.02 5.04
CA ASN A 38 -12.92 2.31 5.62
C ASN A 38 -13.18 2.30 7.13
N GLY A 39 -12.19 2.78 7.92
CA GLY A 39 -12.26 2.74 9.37
C GLY A 39 -11.81 1.42 10.02
N SER A 40 -11.33 0.42 9.27
CA SER A 40 -10.84 -0.84 9.85
C SER A 40 -9.48 -0.73 10.56
N GLY A 41 -8.78 0.41 10.48
CA GLY A 41 -7.48 0.65 11.14
C GLY A 41 -6.26 0.68 10.20
N LYS A 42 -6.43 0.47 8.89
CA LYS A 42 -5.32 0.37 7.90
C LYS A 42 -4.39 1.59 7.87
N SER A 43 -4.94 2.80 7.73
CA SER A 43 -4.13 4.03 7.73
C SER A 43 -3.52 4.34 9.10
N THR A 44 -4.15 3.85 10.19
CA THR A 44 -3.54 3.90 11.53
C THR A 44 -2.30 3.01 11.58
N LEU A 45 -2.37 1.81 11.00
CA LEU A 45 -1.23 0.91 10.87
C LEU A 45 -0.10 1.55 10.08
N ALA A 46 -0.41 2.21 8.93
CA ALA A 46 0.59 2.93 8.14
C ALA A 46 1.29 4.02 8.96
N LYS A 47 0.53 4.81 9.71
CA LYS A 47 1.08 5.87 10.59
C LYS A 47 1.98 5.31 11.70
N LEU A 48 1.63 4.16 12.26
CA LEU A 48 2.46 3.44 13.24
C LEU A 48 3.77 2.96 12.62
N LEU A 49 3.72 2.38 11.41
CA LEU A 49 4.90 1.88 10.69
C LEU A 49 5.94 2.97 10.41
N VAL A 50 5.49 4.18 10.08
CA VAL A 50 6.40 5.32 9.83
C VAL A 50 6.67 6.17 11.08
N GLY A 51 6.18 5.75 12.24
CA GLY A 51 6.39 6.44 13.50
C GLY A 51 5.75 7.84 13.57
N LEU A 52 4.65 8.10 12.81
CA LEU A 52 3.86 9.32 12.94
C LEU A 52 3.02 9.32 14.22
N ILE A 53 2.71 8.16 14.73
CA ILE A 53 2.06 7.91 16.03
C ILE A 53 2.80 6.76 16.71
N GLU A 54 2.83 6.76 18.05
CA GLU A 54 3.48 5.73 18.85
C GLU A 54 2.46 4.69 19.33
N PRO A 55 2.77 3.38 19.31
CA PRO A 55 1.89 2.36 19.85
C PRO A 55 1.76 2.49 21.35
N GLN A 56 0.58 2.19 21.90
CA GLN A 56 0.35 2.16 23.35
C GLN A 56 0.93 0.88 24.00
N SER A 57 1.02 -0.19 23.21
CA SER A 57 1.69 -1.44 23.62
C SER A 57 2.34 -2.11 22.43
N GLY A 58 3.25 -3.03 22.70
CA GLY A 58 4.01 -3.78 21.71
C GLY A 58 5.23 -3.05 21.19
N GLU A 59 5.82 -3.57 20.12
CA GLU A 59 7.01 -3.00 19.49
C GLU A 59 6.99 -3.17 17.97
N ILE A 60 7.59 -2.20 17.28
CA ILE A 60 7.80 -2.20 15.83
C ILE A 60 9.30 -2.23 15.58
N ILE A 61 9.75 -3.15 14.74
CA ILE A 61 11.15 -3.34 14.38
C ILE A 61 11.26 -3.26 12.86
N VAL A 62 12.18 -2.45 12.37
CA VAL A 62 12.50 -2.30 10.94
C VAL A 62 13.98 -2.55 10.76
N ASP A 63 14.35 -3.62 10.07
CA ASP A 63 15.75 -4.04 9.84
C ASP A 63 16.60 -3.96 11.12
N ASP A 64 16.17 -4.69 12.16
CA ASP A 64 16.81 -4.76 13.47
C ASP A 64 16.76 -3.47 14.30
N LEU A 65 16.23 -2.37 13.78
CA LEU A 65 16.02 -1.13 14.51
C LEU A 65 14.63 -1.10 15.14
N LYS A 66 14.57 -1.09 16.47
CA LYS A 66 13.31 -0.87 17.20
C LYS A 66 12.88 0.60 17.04
N LEU A 67 11.61 0.83 16.66
CA LEU A 67 11.04 2.16 16.54
C LEU A 67 10.95 2.85 17.91
N SER A 68 11.59 4.00 18.03
CA SER A 68 11.62 4.86 19.20
C SER A 68 11.88 6.32 18.79
N SER A 69 11.81 7.26 19.73
CA SER A 69 12.21 8.66 19.48
C SER A 69 13.63 8.79 18.92
N ASP A 70 14.56 7.92 19.31
CA ASP A 70 15.96 8.00 18.91
C ASP A 70 16.21 7.38 17.53
N THR A 71 15.43 6.37 17.13
CA THR A 71 15.63 5.61 15.89
C THR A 71 14.67 5.99 14.77
N VAL A 72 13.59 6.71 15.06
CA VAL A 72 12.55 7.06 14.09
C VAL A 72 13.10 7.80 12.86
N GLY A 73 14.13 8.63 13.04
CA GLY A 73 14.78 9.33 11.94
C GLY A 73 15.43 8.38 10.94
N GLU A 74 16.13 7.35 11.43
CA GLU A 74 16.76 6.34 10.57
C GLU A 74 15.74 5.42 9.92
N ILE A 75 14.68 5.05 10.64
CA ILE A 75 13.58 4.24 10.09
C ILE A 75 12.86 4.99 8.97
N ARG A 76 12.56 6.29 9.14
CA ARG A 76 11.93 7.12 8.09
C ARG A 76 12.80 7.30 6.85
N LYS A 77 14.12 7.14 6.93
CA LYS A 77 14.96 7.10 5.73
C LYS A 77 14.74 5.84 4.90
N GLN A 78 14.32 4.75 5.54
CA GLN A 78 14.11 3.46 4.89
C GLN A 78 12.68 3.28 4.37
N ILE A 79 11.70 4.00 4.92
CA ILE A 79 10.28 3.84 4.57
C ILE A 79 9.79 5.10 3.84
N GLY A 80 9.31 4.95 2.62
CA GLY A 80 8.54 5.96 1.90
C GLY A 80 7.05 5.68 2.00
N ILE A 81 6.22 6.71 2.10
CA ILE A 81 4.77 6.58 2.12
C ILE A 81 4.12 7.53 1.11
N VAL A 82 3.24 6.97 0.29
CA VAL A 82 2.36 7.70 -0.62
C VAL A 82 0.97 7.68 0.00
N PHE A 83 0.44 8.85 0.38
CA PHE A 83 -0.88 8.95 1.02
C PHE A 83 -2.02 8.99 0.00
N GLN A 84 -3.22 8.73 0.48
CA GLN A 84 -4.46 8.72 -0.29
C GLN A 84 -4.69 10.04 -1.04
N ASN A 85 -4.52 11.19 -0.37
CA ASN A 85 -4.68 12.51 -0.96
C ASN A 85 -3.31 13.15 -1.22
N PRO A 86 -2.86 13.24 -2.50
CA PRO A 86 -1.58 13.83 -2.84
C PRO A 86 -1.51 15.33 -2.53
N ASP A 87 -2.62 16.06 -2.52
CA ASP A 87 -2.61 17.50 -2.22
C ASP A 87 -2.08 17.82 -0.82
N ASN A 88 -2.19 16.88 0.11
CA ASN A 88 -1.67 17.04 1.48
C ASN A 88 -0.17 16.81 1.60
N GLN A 89 0.51 16.40 0.51
CA GLN A 89 1.92 16.07 0.50
C GLN A 89 2.79 17.12 -0.17
N PHE A 90 2.21 17.95 -1.06
CA PHE A 90 2.99 18.91 -1.85
C PHE A 90 3.53 20.05 -0.99
N VAL A 91 4.83 20.27 -1.14
CA VAL A 91 5.59 21.36 -0.51
C VAL A 91 6.25 22.22 -1.58
N GLY A 92 6.64 21.64 -2.69
CA GLY A 92 7.32 22.29 -3.78
C GLY A 92 6.40 23.20 -4.61
N VAL A 93 6.89 24.38 -5.03
CA VAL A 93 6.17 25.27 -5.95
C VAL A 93 6.07 24.71 -7.37
N THR A 94 6.96 23.81 -7.75
CA THR A 94 6.95 23.08 -9.02
C THR A 94 7.12 21.59 -8.76
N VAL A 95 6.71 20.75 -9.72
CA VAL A 95 6.91 19.31 -9.69
C VAL A 95 8.38 18.95 -9.43
N ARG A 96 9.33 19.63 -10.09
CA ARG A 96 10.77 19.46 -9.87
C ARG A 96 11.15 19.65 -8.41
N ARG A 97 10.71 20.77 -7.82
CA ARG A 97 11.02 21.09 -6.42
C ARG A 97 10.36 20.15 -5.43
N ASP A 98 9.16 19.69 -5.76
CA ASP A 98 8.45 18.74 -4.91
C ASP A 98 9.17 17.39 -4.87
N ILE A 99 9.57 16.84 -6.04
CA ILE A 99 10.36 15.61 -6.11
C ILE A 99 11.72 15.78 -5.41
N ALA A 100 12.36 16.96 -5.55
CA ALA A 100 13.66 17.26 -4.94
C ALA A 100 13.58 17.44 -3.42
N PHE A 101 12.45 17.83 -2.86
CA PHE A 101 12.29 18.22 -1.45
C PHE A 101 12.86 17.20 -0.46
N GLY A 102 12.53 15.92 -0.64
CA GLY A 102 13.05 14.87 0.23
C GLY A 102 14.56 14.62 0.07
N LEU A 103 15.11 14.85 -1.11
CA LEU A 103 16.56 14.77 -1.39
C LEU A 103 17.32 15.94 -0.76
N GLU A 104 16.74 17.15 -0.78
CA GLU A 104 17.28 18.33 -0.09
C GLU A 104 17.38 18.08 1.42
N ASN A 105 16.33 17.53 2.03
CA ASN A 105 16.31 17.17 3.45
C ASN A 105 17.37 16.10 3.82
N ARG A 106 17.79 15.28 2.83
CA ARG A 106 18.87 14.29 3.01
C ARG A 106 20.24 14.82 2.65
N ASN A 107 20.35 16.11 2.32
CA ASN A 107 21.59 16.77 1.88
C ASN A 107 22.26 16.05 0.68
N VAL A 108 21.45 15.56 -0.27
CA VAL A 108 21.97 14.95 -1.48
C VAL A 108 22.66 16.03 -2.33
N GLU A 109 23.82 15.70 -2.93
CA GLU A 109 24.56 16.61 -3.77
C GLU A 109 23.73 17.05 -4.98
N ARG A 110 23.87 18.32 -5.40
CA ARG A 110 22.98 18.96 -6.37
C ARG A 110 22.92 18.25 -7.72
N LEU A 111 24.05 17.82 -8.26
CA LEU A 111 24.07 17.14 -9.57
C LEU A 111 23.39 15.78 -9.49
N GLU A 112 23.61 15.04 -8.41
CA GLU A 112 22.95 13.76 -8.17
C GLU A 112 21.43 13.96 -7.96
N MET A 113 21.03 15.02 -7.23
CA MET A 113 19.63 15.37 -7.02
C MET A 113 18.94 15.69 -8.36
N GLU A 114 19.53 16.54 -9.20
CA GLU A 114 18.97 16.90 -10.50
C GLU A 114 18.80 15.67 -11.40
N LYS A 115 19.76 14.74 -11.37
CA LYS A 115 19.70 13.47 -12.10
C LYS A 115 18.55 12.59 -11.57
N ARG A 116 18.48 12.37 -10.25
CA ARG A 116 17.41 11.54 -9.65
C ARG A 116 16.02 12.10 -9.92
N VAL A 117 15.85 13.42 -9.83
CA VAL A 117 14.57 14.09 -10.15
C VAL A 117 14.18 13.82 -11.61
N ALA A 118 15.11 13.96 -12.56
CA ALA A 118 14.83 13.71 -13.97
C ALA A 118 14.51 12.23 -14.24
N ASP A 119 15.27 11.30 -13.66
CA ASP A 119 15.07 9.86 -13.82
C ASP A 119 13.73 9.42 -13.23
N CYS A 120 13.37 9.88 -12.02
CA CYS A 120 12.11 9.55 -11.38
C CYS A 120 10.91 10.18 -12.10
N ALA A 121 11.01 11.43 -12.54
CA ALA A 121 9.96 12.06 -13.35
C ALA A 121 9.72 11.30 -14.66
N LYS A 122 10.79 10.83 -15.32
CA LYS A 122 10.69 9.99 -16.51
C LYS A 122 10.02 8.65 -16.21
N ALA A 123 10.38 8.00 -15.10
CA ALA A 123 9.81 6.71 -14.72
C ALA A 123 8.30 6.76 -14.50
N VAL A 124 7.75 7.91 -14.08
CA VAL A 124 6.31 8.11 -13.86
C VAL A 124 5.63 8.88 -15.01
N GLY A 125 6.32 9.13 -16.15
CA GLY A 125 5.76 9.82 -17.31
C GLY A 125 5.51 11.32 -17.10
N LEU A 126 6.32 12.01 -16.28
CA LEU A 126 6.18 13.42 -15.95
C LEU A 126 7.34 14.31 -16.41
N SER A 127 8.16 13.86 -17.38
CA SER A 127 9.33 14.63 -17.85
C SER A 127 8.96 16.05 -18.30
N ASP A 128 7.85 16.22 -18.99
CA ASP A 128 7.41 17.52 -19.55
C ASP A 128 6.65 18.39 -18.51
N TYR A 129 6.51 17.89 -17.30
CA TYR A 129 5.72 18.53 -16.24
C TYR A 129 6.59 19.16 -15.14
N LEU A 130 7.90 19.00 -15.19
CA LEU A 130 8.82 19.36 -14.12
C LEU A 130 8.72 20.82 -13.69
N GLU A 131 8.41 21.74 -14.61
CA GLU A 131 8.26 23.18 -14.29
C GLU A 131 6.81 23.59 -14.01
N ARG A 132 5.86 22.64 -14.07
CA ARG A 132 4.46 22.92 -13.73
C ARG A 132 4.27 22.99 -12.21
N GLU A 133 3.25 23.74 -11.83
CA GLU A 133 2.82 23.85 -10.44
C GLU A 133 1.92 22.64 -10.10
N PRO A 134 2.17 21.93 -8.98
CA PRO A 134 1.41 20.72 -8.65
C PRO A 134 -0.10 20.89 -8.60
N TYR A 135 -0.58 22.04 -8.15
CA TYR A 135 -2.03 22.31 -8.05
C TYR A 135 -2.76 22.40 -9.42
N LYS A 136 -2.01 22.61 -10.52
CA LYS A 136 -2.55 22.64 -11.89
C LYS A 136 -2.64 21.26 -12.54
N LEU A 137 -2.22 20.22 -11.83
CA LEU A 137 -2.21 18.85 -12.32
C LEU A 137 -3.54 18.14 -12.05
N SER A 138 -3.87 17.14 -12.89
CA SER A 138 -4.95 16.20 -12.60
C SER A 138 -4.64 15.33 -11.38
N GLY A 139 -5.64 14.67 -10.78
CA GLY A 139 -5.45 13.79 -9.64
C GLY A 139 -4.42 12.69 -9.91
N GLY A 140 -4.48 12.05 -11.09
CA GLY A 140 -3.53 11.02 -11.49
C GLY A 140 -2.10 11.56 -11.68
N GLU A 141 -1.94 12.75 -12.28
CA GLU A 141 -0.63 13.40 -12.39
C GLU A 141 -0.06 13.75 -11.03
N LYS A 142 -0.88 14.30 -10.13
CA LYS A 142 -0.50 14.57 -8.73
C LYS A 142 -0.02 13.34 -8.01
N GLN A 143 -0.73 12.22 -8.15
CA GLN A 143 -0.34 10.96 -7.53
C GLN A 143 1.00 10.47 -8.08
N ARG A 144 1.23 10.58 -9.39
CA ARG A 144 2.53 10.25 -10.00
C ARG A 144 3.67 11.16 -9.50
N VAL A 145 3.41 12.45 -9.23
CA VAL A 145 4.42 13.33 -8.59
C VAL A 145 4.77 12.82 -7.19
N ALA A 146 3.76 12.50 -6.36
CA ALA A 146 3.99 11.96 -5.02
C ALA A 146 4.82 10.66 -5.06
N ILE A 147 4.49 9.76 -6.00
CA ILE A 147 5.26 8.52 -6.20
C ILE A 147 6.69 8.83 -6.65
N ALA A 148 6.90 9.76 -7.60
CA ALA A 148 8.23 10.16 -8.04
C ALA A 148 9.09 10.70 -6.90
N GLY A 149 8.51 11.50 -6.00
CA GLY A 149 9.19 11.99 -4.79
C GLY A 149 9.68 10.86 -3.88
N ILE A 150 8.85 9.84 -3.68
CA ILE A 150 9.23 8.66 -2.87
C ILE A 150 10.28 7.80 -3.59
N LEU A 151 10.18 7.63 -4.91
CA LEU A 151 11.18 6.89 -5.70
C LEU A 151 12.54 7.58 -5.67
N ALA A 152 12.57 8.91 -5.74
CA ALA A 152 13.80 9.70 -5.68
C ALA A 152 14.57 9.48 -4.37
N LEU A 153 13.87 9.25 -3.26
CA LEU A 153 14.46 8.91 -1.97
C LEU A 153 15.12 7.54 -1.91
N ASP A 154 14.84 6.68 -2.86
CA ASP A 154 15.34 5.31 -2.94
C ASP A 154 15.08 4.48 -1.67
N SER A 155 13.92 4.68 -1.05
CA SER A 155 13.52 3.98 0.16
C SER A 155 13.38 2.48 -0.09
N LYS A 156 13.79 1.66 0.90
CA LYS A 156 13.73 0.18 0.84
C LYS A 156 12.30 -0.34 0.91
N TYR A 157 11.46 0.32 1.72
CA TYR A 157 10.04 0.01 1.92
C TYR A 157 9.20 1.12 1.34
N ILE A 158 8.15 0.79 0.58
CA ILE A 158 7.21 1.77 0.02
C ILE A 158 5.80 1.38 0.43
N ILE A 159 5.12 2.28 1.14
CA ILE A 159 3.73 2.14 1.53
C ILE A 159 2.87 2.98 0.57
N PHE A 160 1.88 2.36 -0.06
CA PHE A 160 0.85 3.02 -0.84
C PHE A 160 -0.45 2.99 -0.03
N ASP A 161 -0.79 4.08 0.64
CA ASP A 161 -2.02 4.18 1.46
C ASP A 161 -3.16 4.70 0.60
N GLU A 162 -3.98 3.79 0.08
CA GLU A 162 -5.11 4.04 -0.83
C GLU A 162 -4.75 4.92 -2.03
N ALA A 163 -3.55 4.76 -2.58
CA ALA A 163 -2.98 5.60 -3.61
C ALA A 163 -3.75 5.61 -4.95
N THR A 164 -4.74 4.75 -5.12
CA THR A 164 -5.59 4.67 -6.32
C THR A 164 -7.01 5.19 -6.11
N SER A 165 -7.43 5.46 -4.87
CA SER A 165 -8.84 5.72 -4.53
C SER A 165 -9.41 7.03 -5.10
N MET A 166 -8.56 8.00 -5.45
CA MET A 166 -8.96 9.30 -6.00
C MET A 166 -8.69 9.45 -7.50
N LEU A 167 -8.36 8.35 -8.18
CA LEU A 167 -7.98 8.36 -9.57
C LEU A 167 -9.12 7.91 -10.48
N ASP A 168 -9.11 8.41 -11.71
CA ASP A 168 -9.90 7.86 -12.80
C ASP A 168 -9.38 6.47 -13.21
N PRO A 169 -10.14 5.68 -13.96
CA PRO A 169 -9.77 4.31 -14.30
C PRO A 169 -8.41 4.18 -15.01
N ASP A 170 -8.01 5.17 -15.79
CA ASP A 170 -6.73 5.13 -16.50
C ASP A 170 -5.57 5.47 -15.54
N GLY A 171 -5.75 6.46 -14.65
CA GLY A 171 -4.80 6.74 -13.58
C GLY A 171 -4.60 5.56 -12.63
N VAL A 172 -5.66 4.79 -12.33
CA VAL A 172 -5.55 3.55 -11.54
C VAL A 172 -4.64 2.54 -12.25
N LYS A 173 -4.87 2.29 -13.56
CA LYS A 173 -4.03 1.37 -14.35
C LYS A 173 -2.57 1.80 -14.36
N ASP A 174 -2.30 3.10 -14.56
CA ASP A 174 -0.95 3.64 -14.58
C ASP A 174 -0.22 3.41 -13.24
N VAL A 175 -0.88 3.67 -12.12
CA VAL A 175 -0.30 3.46 -10.78
C VAL A 175 -0.08 1.97 -10.50
N ILE A 176 -1.04 1.11 -10.86
CA ILE A 176 -0.88 -0.35 -10.71
C ILE A 176 0.30 -0.84 -11.55
N ALA A 177 0.40 -0.44 -12.82
CA ALA A 177 1.50 -0.83 -13.70
C ALA A 177 2.86 -0.37 -13.14
N LEU A 178 2.92 0.83 -12.54
CA LEU A 178 4.12 1.33 -11.87
C LEU A 178 4.50 0.49 -10.65
N ILE A 179 3.54 0.11 -9.81
CA ILE A 179 3.79 -0.76 -8.65
C ILE A 179 4.30 -2.13 -9.11
N GLU A 180 3.70 -2.72 -10.14
CA GLU A 180 4.18 -3.98 -10.74
C GLU A 180 5.60 -3.84 -11.31
N HIS A 181 5.88 -2.73 -11.99
CA HIS A 181 7.21 -2.46 -12.52
C HIS A 181 8.26 -2.38 -11.40
N LEU A 182 7.94 -1.68 -10.31
CA LEU A 182 8.80 -1.61 -9.12
C LEU A 182 9.04 -2.99 -8.53
N ARG A 183 7.98 -3.79 -8.36
CA ARG A 183 8.07 -5.16 -7.82
C ARG A 183 8.98 -6.06 -8.67
N LYS A 184 8.89 -5.97 -10.00
CA LYS A 184 9.63 -6.83 -10.93
C LYS A 184 11.08 -6.41 -11.10
N ASN A 185 11.37 -5.11 -11.07
CA ASN A 185 12.66 -4.57 -11.48
C ASN A 185 13.52 -4.04 -10.32
N THR A 186 13.01 -4.09 -9.10
CA THR A 186 13.74 -3.67 -7.90
C THR A 186 13.54 -4.67 -6.77
N ASN A 187 14.43 -4.63 -5.78
CA ASN A 187 14.27 -5.45 -4.55
C ASN A 187 13.52 -4.69 -3.44
N LYS A 188 12.64 -3.74 -3.81
CA LYS A 188 11.87 -2.96 -2.85
C LYS A 188 10.74 -3.79 -2.25
N THR A 189 10.51 -3.60 -0.97
CA THR A 189 9.33 -4.15 -0.28
C THR A 189 8.17 -3.20 -0.47
N ILE A 190 7.05 -3.73 -0.96
CA ILE A 190 5.86 -2.94 -1.29
C ILE A 190 4.73 -3.30 -0.32
N ILE A 191 4.10 -2.29 0.25
CA ILE A 191 2.93 -2.44 1.10
C ILE A 191 1.82 -1.62 0.48
N THR A 192 0.76 -2.26 0.01
CA THR A 192 -0.43 -1.58 -0.51
C THR A 192 -1.56 -1.67 0.50
N ILE A 193 -2.08 -0.55 0.91
CA ILE A 193 -3.29 -0.45 1.73
C ILE A 193 -4.41 -0.08 0.77
N THR A 194 -5.43 -0.94 0.68
CA THR A 194 -6.49 -0.76 -0.30
C THR A 194 -7.77 -1.49 0.10
N HIS A 195 -8.88 -1.12 -0.52
CA HIS A 195 -10.12 -1.91 -0.55
C HIS A 195 -10.35 -2.53 -1.93
N ASP A 196 -9.45 -2.28 -2.89
CA ASP A 196 -9.48 -2.81 -4.25
C ASP A 196 -8.88 -4.22 -4.28
N LEU A 197 -9.74 -5.21 -4.61
CA LEU A 197 -9.35 -6.60 -4.72
C LEU A 197 -8.50 -6.87 -5.98
N ASP A 198 -8.65 -6.06 -7.04
CA ASP A 198 -7.88 -6.21 -8.28
C ASP A 198 -6.42 -5.82 -8.08
N LEU A 199 -6.17 -4.81 -7.25
CA LEU A 199 -4.82 -4.47 -6.84
C LEU A 199 -4.25 -5.54 -5.89
N ALA A 200 -5.03 -5.97 -4.91
CA ALA A 200 -4.58 -6.89 -3.88
C ALA A 200 -4.22 -8.29 -4.44
N ARG A 201 -4.93 -8.78 -5.47
CA ARG A 201 -4.62 -10.09 -6.08
C ARG A 201 -3.25 -10.17 -6.76
N LYS A 202 -2.61 -9.03 -7.03
CA LYS A 202 -1.27 -8.95 -7.63
C LYS A 202 -0.14 -9.05 -6.61
N SER A 203 -0.47 -8.97 -5.32
CA SER A 203 0.50 -9.07 -4.22
C SER A 203 0.90 -10.53 -3.92
N ASP A 204 2.01 -10.70 -3.21
CA ASP A 204 2.47 -12.02 -2.76
C ASP A 204 1.65 -12.51 -1.57
N LYS A 205 1.16 -11.57 -0.73
CA LYS A 205 0.42 -11.87 0.49
C LYS A 205 -0.66 -10.82 0.75
N ILE A 206 -1.80 -11.27 1.25
CA ILE A 206 -2.91 -10.42 1.68
C ILE A 206 -3.11 -10.55 3.19
N LEU A 207 -3.29 -9.42 3.86
CA LEU A 207 -3.75 -9.32 5.25
C LEU A 207 -5.14 -8.67 5.23
N VAL A 208 -6.15 -9.36 5.77
CA VAL A 208 -7.52 -8.81 5.86
C VAL A 208 -7.73 -8.18 7.21
N PHE A 209 -8.03 -6.89 7.20
CA PHE A 209 -8.25 -6.06 8.39
C PHE A 209 -9.73 -5.83 8.65
N LYS A 210 -10.15 -6.05 9.89
CA LYS A 210 -11.50 -5.74 10.39
C LYS A 210 -11.41 -5.27 11.83
N ASN A 211 -11.97 -4.08 12.12
CA ASN A 211 -12.08 -3.54 13.49
C ASN A 211 -10.73 -3.56 14.25
N GLY A 212 -9.68 -3.12 13.61
CA GLY A 212 -8.35 -3.03 14.22
C GLY A 212 -7.61 -4.35 14.37
N GLN A 213 -8.09 -5.44 13.79
CA GLN A 213 -7.48 -6.79 13.88
C GLN A 213 -7.25 -7.40 12.51
N ILE A 214 -6.29 -8.33 12.42
CA ILE A 214 -6.07 -9.17 11.25
C ILE A 214 -7.00 -10.39 11.39
N THR A 215 -8.00 -10.51 10.51
CA THR A 215 -8.96 -11.61 10.52
C THR A 215 -8.54 -12.76 9.61
N ALA A 216 -7.73 -12.50 8.60
CA ALA A 216 -7.14 -13.53 7.72
C ALA A 216 -5.82 -13.06 7.15
N SER A 217 -4.94 -14.00 6.83
CA SER A 217 -3.63 -13.79 6.21
C SER A 217 -3.29 -14.98 5.32
N GLY A 218 -2.85 -14.72 4.09
CA GLY A 218 -2.48 -15.77 3.15
C GLY A 218 -2.15 -15.21 1.77
N THR A 219 -1.90 -16.08 0.81
CA THR A 219 -1.79 -15.73 -0.59
C THR A 219 -3.13 -15.22 -1.13
N PRO A 220 -3.15 -14.46 -2.24
CA PRO A 220 -4.41 -14.04 -2.87
C PRO A 220 -5.35 -15.21 -3.13
N SER A 221 -4.83 -16.34 -3.63
CA SER A 221 -5.62 -17.55 -3.90
C SER A 221 -6.26 -18.13 -2.64
N GLU A 222 -5.56 -18.15 -1.51
CA GLU A 222 -6.11 -18.62 -0.24
C GLU A 222 -7.19 -17.67 0.29
N ILE A 223 -6.93 -16.37 0.30
CA ILE A 223 -7.86 -15.36 0.83
C ILE A 223 -9.15 -15.30 0.00
N PHE A 224 -9.06 -15.36 -1.34
CA PHE A 224 -10.25 -15.28 -2.20
C PHE A 224 -11.13 -16.53 -2.13
N LYS A 225 -10.58 -17.67 -1.74
CA LYS A 225 -11.37 -18.89 -1.43
C LYS A 225 -12.14 -18.78 -0.10
N LEU A 226 -11.74 -17.86 0.78
CA LEU A 226 -12.43 -17.58 2.04
C LEU A 226 -13.60 -16.59 1.83
N GLY A 227 -14.55 -16.91 0.96
CA GLY A 227 -15.61 -16.01 0.50
C GLY A 227 -16.29 -15.18 1.59
N ASN A 228 -16.59 -15.79 2.74
CA ASN A 228 -17.22 -15.11 3.87
C ASN A 228 -16.31 -14.06 4.54
N VAL A 229 -14.99 -14.26 4.54
CA VAL A 229 -14.04 -13.33 5.18
C VAL A 229 -14.04 -11.98 4.49
N LEU A 230 -14.15 -11.97 3.17
CA LEU A 230 -14.17 -10.73 2.38
C LEU A 230 -15.49 -9.98 2.58
N THR A 231 -16.64 -10.68 2.51
CA THR A 231 -17.96 -10.09 2.73
C THR A 231 -18.13 -9.62 4.17
N ASP A 232 -17.69 -10.39 5.15
CA ASP A 232 -17.73 -10.03 6.57
C ASP A 232 -16.85 -8.82 6.89
N SER A 233 -15.82 -8.58 6.05
CA SER A 233 -14.95 -7.41 6.13
C SER A 233 -15.48 -6.21 5.33
N ASN A 234 -16.75 -6.26 4.87
CA ASN A 234 -17.42 -5.23 4.08
C ASN A 234 -16.63 -4.84 2.80
N LEU A 235 -15.98 -5.81 2.18
CA LEU A 235 -15.30 -5.65 0.91
C LEU A 235 -16.25 -5.97 -0.25
N LEU A 236 -16.16 -5.20 -1.34
CA LEU A 236 -16.91 -5.46 -2.56
C LEU A 236 -16.26 -6.63 -3.31
N VAL A 237 -16.83 -7.81 -3.15
CA VAL A 237 -16.35 -9.02 -3.82
C VAL A 237 -16.78 -8.98 -5.30
N PRO A 238 -15.85 -9.13 -6.28
CA PRO A 238 -16.19 -9.22 -7.69
C PRO A 238 -17.22 -10.32 -7.97
N PHE A 239 -18.09 -10.10 -8.98
CA PHE A 239 -19.18 -11.02 -9.29
C PHE A 239 -18.67 -12.45 -9.58
N GLU A 240 -17.55 -12.57 -10.25
CA GLU A 240 -16.94 -13.84 -10.62
C GLU A 240 -16.54 -14.66 -9.38
N LEU A 241 -16.00 -14.00 -8.36
CA LEU A 241 -15.69 -14.63 -7.07
C LEU A 241 -16.95 -14.94 -6.25
N GLN A 242 -17.98 -14.09 -6.32
CA GLN A 242 -19.27 -14.40 -5.72
C GLN A 242 -19.88 -15.66 -6.34
N LEU A 243 -19.84 -15.76 -7.68
CA LEU A 243 -20.32 -16.93 -8.41
C LEU A 243 -19.55 -18.20 -8.03
N TYR A 244 -18.19 -18.12 -8.00
CA TYR A 244 -17.37 -19.22 -7.55
C TYR A 244 -17.76 -19.67 -6.14
N ASN A 245 -17.91 -18.75 -5.19
CA ASN A 245 -18.28 -19.06 -3.81
C ASN A 245 -19.69 -19.68 -3.69
N ALA A 246 -20.65 -19.19 -4.49
CA ALA A 246 -22.01 -19.74 -4.54
C ALA A 246 -21.99 -21.19 -5.05
N VAL A 247 -21.30 -21.44 -6.18
CA VAL A 247 -21.19 -22.79 -6.76
C VAL A 247 -20.38 -23.74 -5.85
N SER A 248 -19.31 -23.25 -5.21
CA SER A 248 -18.52 -24.06 -4.27
C SER A 248 -19.30 -24.51 -3.02
N SER A 249 -20.34 -23.74 -2.67
CA SER A 249 -21.23 -24.07 -1.54
C SER A 249 -22.37 -25.03 -1.93
N ASP A 250 -22.60 -25.27 -3.20
CA ASP A 250 -23.61 -26.21 -3.70
C ASP A 250 -23.04 -27.63 -3.69
N LYS A 251 -23.82 -28.59 -3.12
CA LYS A 251 -23.39 -29.97 -2.92
C LYS A 251 -23.22 -30.79 -4.21
N GLU A 252 -23.88 -30.40 -5.28
CA GLU A 252 -23.81 -31.09 -6.58
C GLU A 252 -22.81 -30.40 -7.50
N LEU A 253 -22.93 -29.09 -7.66
CA LEU A 253 -22.09 -28.31 -8.58
C LEU A 253 -20.63 -28.26 -8.13
N SER A 254 -20.37 -28.26 -6.83
CA SER A 254 -18.98 -28.26 -6.29
C SER A 254 -18.19 -29.54 -6.60
N LYS A 255 -18.85 -30.62 -7.05
CA LYS A 255 -18.21 -31.86 -7.48
C LYS A 255 -17.67 -31.81 -8.91
N ASP A 256 -18.12 -30.87 -9.69
CA ASP A 256 -17.65 -30.65 -11.06
C ASP A 256 -16.33 -29.87 -11.05
N ASN A 257 -15.23 -30.58 -11.09
CA ASN A 257 -13.89 -29.99 -11.06
C ASN A 257 -13.61 -29.07 -12.25
N GLU A 258 -14.14 -29.35 -13.45
CA GLU A 258 -13.93 -28.54 -14.63
C GLU A 258 -14.68 -27.20 -14.48
N LEU A 259 -15.92 -27.23 -14.00
CA LEU A 259 -16.68 -26.03 -13.69
C LEU A 259 -15.99 -25.18 -12.62
N MET A 260 -15.56 -25.79 -11.52
CA MET A 260 -14.89 -25.09 -10.42
C MET A 260 -13.58 -24.42 -10.88
N GLU A 261 -12.79 -25.14 -11.68
CA GLU A 261 -11.55 -24.57 -12.25
C GLU A 261 -11.84 -23.41 -13.20
N ALA A 262 -12.81 -23.57 -14.11
CA ALA A 262 -13.22 -22.53 -15.05
C ALA A 262 -13.70 -21.24 -14.33
N LEU A 263 -14.54 -21.39 -13.30
CA LEU A 263 -15.02 -20.25 -12.49
C LEU A 263 -13.89 -19.58 -11.71
N TRP A 264 -12.96 -20.38 -11.18
CA TRP A 264 -11.79 -19.86 -10.47
C TRP A 264 -10.89 -19.04 -11.40
N GLN A 265 -10.63 -19.55 -12.61
CA GLN A 265 -9.85 -18.85 -13.62
C GLN A 265 -10.52 -17.54 -14.05
N LEU A 266 -11.84 -17.51 -14.25
CA LEU A 266 -12.59 -16.29 -14.54
C LEU A 266 -12.42 -15.22 -13.46
N GLY A 267 -12.41 -15.61 -12.20
CA GLY A 267 -12.21 -14.71 -11.04
C GLY A 267 -10.78 -14.18 -10.90
N LEU A 268 -9.79 -14.89 -11.46
CA LEU A 268 -8.37 -14.51 -11.38
C LEU A 268 -7.83 -13.84 -12.65
N MET A 269 -8.50 -13.98 -13.81
CA MET A 269 -7.96 -13.54 -15.11
C MET A 269 -8.26 -12.09 -15.50
N LYS A 270 -8.96 -11.32 -14.66
CA LYS A 270 -9.25 -9.90 -14.94
C LYS A 270 -8.32 -8.94 -14.23
#